data_ae41187ec8514df38482f4341e3d86b0
#
_entry.id   ae41187ec8514df38482f4341e3d86b0
#
_cell.length_a   1.000
_cell.length_b   1.000
_cell.length_c   1.000
_cell.angle_alpha   90.00
_cell.angle_beta   90.00
_cell.angle_gamma   90.00
#
_symmetry.space_group_name_H-M   'P 1'
#
loop_
_entity.id
_entity.type
_entity.pdbx_description
1 polymer ?
#
loop_
_entity_poly.entity_id
_entity_poly.type
_entity_poly.pdbx_seq_one_letter_code
_entity_poly.pdbx_strand_id
1 'polypeptide(L)'
;MSMPSVAERFRFYNRLKRPEEFAAVFSSRKRSSDKFFLFLAINNNTNLARLGLAVPKKNISGAVERNRIKRFIRESFRMQKGRLRGKDVVVFVKKQVDVKQDKIGQILTKHWDQIIT
;
A
#
# COMPACT_ATOMS: atom_id res chain seq x y z
N MET A 1 -20.18 -20.50 2.53
CA MET A 1 -18.99 -19.67 2.30
C MET A 1 -19.01 -18.50 3.28
N SER A 2 -17.99 -18.36 4.06
CA SER A 2 -17.94 -17.26 5.02
C SER A 2 -17.51 -15.96 4.32
N MET A 3 -18.17 -14.86 4.66
CA MET A 3 -17.75 -13.54 4.21
C MET A 3 -16.48 -13.14 4.96
N PRO A 4 -15.57 -12.39 4.32
CA PRO A 4 -14.45 -11.82 5.06
C PRO A 4 -14.98 -10.95 6.20
N SER A 5 -14.26 -10.90 7.31
CA SER A 5 -14.63 -9.99 8.39
C SER A 5 -14.57 -8.55 7.90
N VAL A 6 -15.28 -7.67 8.58
CA VAL A 6 -15.26 -6.24 8.23
C VAL A 6 -13.82 -5.71 8.26
N ALA A 7 -13.00 -6.20 9.18
CA ALA A 7 -11.61 -5.77 9.30
C ALA A 7 -10.75 -6.18 8.09
N GLU A 8 -11.16 -7.21 7.36
CA GLU A 8 -10.37 -7.72 6.22
C GLU A 8 -10.78 -7.12 4.88
N ARG A 9 -11.89 -6.37 4.84
CA ARG A 9 -12.35 -5.75 3.59
C ARG A 9 -11.62 -4.43 3.36
N PHE A 10 -11.26 -4.20 2.08
CA PHE A 10 -10.76 -2.89 1.67
C PHE A 10 -11.96 -1.99 1.38
N ARG A 11 -12.24 -1.09 2.29
CA ARG A 11 -13.40 -0.21 2.22
C ARG A 11 -13.03 1.15 1.64
N PHE A 12 -14.04 1.89 1.21
CA PHE A 12 -13.89 3.26 0.74
C PHE A 12 -13.13 4.13 1.75
N TYR A 13 -13.42 4.02 3.05
CA TYR A 13 -12.76 4.80 4.09
C TYR A 13 -11.30 4.35 4.34
N ASN A 14 -10.86 3.25 3.73
CA ASN A 14 -9.47 2.80 3.83
C ASN A 14 -8.57 3.45 2.77
N ARG A 15 -9.10 4.35 1.94
CA ARG A 15 -8.33 5.01 0.89
C ARG A 15 -7.94 6.42 1.31
N LEU A 16 -6.68 6.75 1.08
CA LEU A 16 -6.24 8.15 1.12
C LEU A 16 -6.67 8.81 -0.19
N LYS A 17 -7.28 9.99 -0.11
CA LYS A 17 -7.89 10.65 -1.27
C LYS A 17 -7.38 12.06 -1.51
N ARG A 18 -7.02 12.78 -0.44
CA ARG A 18 -6.70 14.19 -0.52
C ARG A 18 -5.20 14.40 -0.66
N PRO A 19 -4.77 15.39 -1.46
CA PRO A 19 -3.34 15.69 -1.61
C PRO A 19 -2.63 15.93 -0.28
N GLU A 20 -3.27 16.61 0.68
CA GLU A 20 -2.68 16.88 1.99
C GLU A 20 -2.47 15.61 2.80
N GLU A 21 -3.30 14.59 2.61
CA GLU A 21 -3.12 13.30 3.28
C GLU A 21 -1.87 12.60 2.76
N PHE A 22 -1.65 12.63 1.43
CA PHE A 22 -0.43 12.09 0.83
C PHE A 22 0.80 12.87 1.27
N ALA A 23 0.71 14.21 1.28
CA ALA A 23 1.82 15.06 1.68
C ALA A 23 2.25 14.76 3.13
N ALA A 24 1.29 14.56 4.02
CA ALA A 24 1.58 14.24 5.41
C ALA A 24 2.38 12.94 5.51
N VAL A 25 1.99 11.91 4.74
CA VAL A 25 2.69 10.63 4.75
C VAL A 25 4.08 10.76 4.13
N PHE A 26 4.22 11.54 3.06
CA PHE A 26 5.51 11.75 2.40
C PHE A 26 6.55 12.43 3.32
N SER A 27 6.10 13.18 4.31
CA SER A 27 7.00 13.79 5.29
C SER A 27 7.47 12.80 6.37
N SER A 28 6.95 11.59 6.38
CA SER A 28 7.26 10.60 7.40
C SER A 28 8.69 10.09 7.30
N ARG A 29 9.27 9.80 8.47
CA ARG A 29 10.57 9.12 8.57
C ARG A 29 10.43 7.60 8.58
N LYS A 30 9.24 7.07 8.81
CA LYS A 30 8.99 5.63 8.79
C LYS A 30 8.82 5.19 7.35
N ARG A 31 9.83 4.51 6.82
CA ARG A 31 9.82 4.10 5.43
C ARG A 31 10.54 2.77 5.22
N SER A 32 10.18 2.09 4.14
CA SER A 32 10.84 0.89 3.67
C SER A 32 10.95 0.98 2.15
N SER A 33 12.12 0.76 1.61
CA SER A 33 12.38 0.98 0.18
C SER A 33 13.20 -0.15 -0.41
N ASP A 34 12.90 -0.49 -1.66
CA ASP A 34 13.73 -1.38 -2.46
C ASP A 34 13.74 -0.87 -3.90
N LYS A 35 14.17 -1.71 -4.86
CA LYS A 35 14.23 -1.29 -6.27
C LYS A 35 12.86 -1.07 -6.89
N PHE A 36 11.81 -1.70 -6.37
CA PHE A 36 10.46 -1.63 -6.94
C PHE A 36 9.55 -0.66 -6.22
N PHE A 37 9.63 -0.57 -4.90
CA PHE A 37 8.66 0.13 -4.06
C PHE A 37 9.30 1.05 -3.06
N LEU A 38 8.54 2.09 -2.71
CA LEU A 38 8.80 2.90 -1.52
C LEU A 38 7.53 2.89 -0.69
N PHE A 39 7.62 2.40 0.53
CA PHE A 39 6.54 2.38 1.51
C PHE A 39 6.80 3.46 2.54
N LEU A 40 5.78 4.25 2.84
CA LEU A 40 5.83 5.31 3.85
C LEU A 40 4.63 5.16 4.76
N ALA A 41 4.80 5.42 6.05
CA ALA A 41 3.71 5.30 7.02
C ALA A 41 3.78 6.37 8.09
N ILE A 42 2.61 6.86 8.51
CA ILE A 42 2.48 7.74 9.70
C ILE A 42 1.29 7.26 10.53
N ASN A 43 1.28 7.65 11.80
CA ASN A 43 0.11 7.46 12.66
C ASN A 43 -0.97 8.47 12.26
N ASN A 44 -2.23 8.02 12.26
CA ASN A 44 -3.34 8.87 11.80
C ASN A 44 -4.34 9.22 12.91
N ASN A 45 -4.05 8.82 14.14
CA ASN A 45 -4.91 9.10 15.33
C ASN A 45 -6.35 8.59 15.18
N THR A 46 -6.54 7.54 14.38
CA THR A 46 -7.83 6.85 14.22
C THR A 46 -7.63 5.35 14.42
N ASN A 47 -8.72 4.59 14.37
CA ASN A 47 -8.66 3.14 14.41
C ASN A 47 -8.64 2.53 13.02
N LEU A 48 -8.51 3.35 11.98
CA LEU A 48 -8.55 2.87 10.60
C LEU A 48 -7.14 2.72 10.05
N ALA A 49 -6.96 1.71 9.21
CA ALA A 49 -5.81 1.61 8.32
C ALA A 49 -6.20 2.22 6.98
N ARG A 50 -5.39 3.15 6.47
CA ARG A 50 -5.66 3.82 5.19
C ARG A 50 -4.49 3.67 4.25
N LEU A 51 -4.79 3.49 2.96
CA LEU A 51 -3.80 3.23 1.92
C LEU A 51 -3.93 4.24 0.79
N GLY A 52 -2.80 4.84 0.43
CA GLY A 52 -2.66 5.62 -0.79
C GLY A 52 -1.70 4.91 -1.74
N LEU A 53 -2.04 4.91 -3.02
CA LEU A 53 -1.20 4.29 -4.06
C LEU A 53 -0.74 5.36 -5.02
N ALA A 54 0.55 5.36 -5.33
CA ALA A 54 1.13 6.21 -6.35
C ALA A 54 1.82 5.31 -7.37
N VAL A 55 1.22 5.18 -8.56
CA VAL A 55 1.74 4.38 -9.66
C VAL A 55 1.86 5.27 -10.89
N PRO A 56 2.94 6.06 -10.99
CA PRO A 56 3.10 7.02 -12.09
C PRO A 56 3.17 6.35 -13.45
N LYS A 57 2.55 6.98 -14.45
CA LYS A 57 2.59 6.48 -15.83
C LYS A 57 4.01 6.37 -16.38
N LYS A 58 4.89 7.26 -15.98
CA LYS A 58 6.29 7.22 -16.44
C LYS A 58 7.03 5.98 -15.93
N ASN A 59 6.57 5.41 -14.81
CA ASN A 59 7.20 4.23 -14.21
C ASN A 59 6.56 2.94 -14.74
N ILE A 60 5.25 2.97 -14.96
CA ILE A 60 4.49 1.84 -15.53
C ILE A 60 3.51 2.43 -16.55
N SER A 61 3.85 2.37 -17.84
CA SER A 61 3.11 3.05 -18.89
C SER A 61 1.77 2.40 -19.23
N GLY A 62 1.66 1.08 -19.11
CA GLY A 62 0.45 0.35 -19.47
C GLY A 62 -0.63 0.45 -18.41
N ALA A 63 -1.86 0.81 -18.81
CA ALA A 63 -2.98 0.91 -17.88
C ALA A 63 -3.32 -0.44 -17.26
N VAL A 64 -3.22 -1.52 -18.02
CA VAL A 64 -3.49 -2.88 -17.54
C VAL A 64 -2.51 -3.26 -16.45
N GLU A 65 -1.23 -2.99 -16.67
CA GLU A 65 -0.17 -3.29 -15.71
C GLU A 65 -0.31 -2.45 -14.46
N ARG A 66 -0.64 -1.14 -14.60
CA ARG A 66 -0.89 -0.28 -13.42
C ARG A 66 -2.05 -0.81 -12.58
N ASN A 67 -3.15 -1.21 -13.23
CA ASN A 67 -4.31 -1.72 -12.51
C ASN A 67 -3.99 -3.06 -11.83
N ARG A 68 -3.20 -3.90 -12.46
CA ARG A 68 -2.81 -5.19 -11.90
C ARG A 68 -1.97 -5.00 -10.64
N ILE A 69 -0.98 -4.12 -10.68
CA ILE A 69 -0.13 -3.87 -9.51
C ILE A 69 -0.93 -3.20 -8.39
N LYS A 70 -1.82 -2.27 -8.72
CA LYS A 70 -2.69 -1.64 -7.72
C LYS A 70 -3.56 -2.68 -7.01
N ARG A 71 -4.16 -3.58 -7.78
CA ARG A 71 -4.99 -4.64 -7.22
C ARG A 71 -4.18 -5.53 -6.28
N PHE A 72 -2.98 -5.90 -6.70
CA PHE A 72 -2.10 -6.74 -5.91
C PHE A 72 -1.74 -6.07 -4.57
N ILE A 73 -1.41 -4.80 -4.62
CA ILE A 73 -1.06 -4.04 -3.41
C ILE A 73 -2.27 -3.91 -2.48
N ARG A 74 -3.45 -3.60 -3.03
CA ARG A 74 -4.67 -3.49 -2.23
C ARG A 74 -5.03 -4.81 -1.55
N GLU A 75 -4.88 -5.91 -2.27
CA GLU A 75 -5.16 -7.23 -1.71
C GLU A 75 -4.17 -7.57 -0.58
N SER A 76 -2.90 -7.29 -0.78
CA SER A 76 -1.88 -7.49 0.24
C SER A 76 -2.15 -6.60 1.47
N PHE A 77 -2.50 -5.33 1.24
CA PHE A 77 -2.88 -4.41 2.32
C PHE A 77 -4.08 -4.93 3.10
N ARG A 78 -5.09 -5.41 2.40
CA ARG A 78 -6.30 -5.94 3.03
C ARG A 78 -5.97 -7.01 4.05
N MET A 79 -5.03 -7.87 3.72
CA MET A 79 -4.59 -8.96 4.61
C MET A 79 -3.83 -8.44 5.84
N GLN A 80 -3.32 -7.22 5.79
CA GLN A 80 -2.53 -6.62 6.87
C GLN A 80 -3.28 -5.56 7.65
N LYS A 81 -4.56 -5.32 7.36
CA LYS A 81 -5.32 -4.21 7.95
C LYS A 81 -5.29 -4.19 9.49
N GLY A 82 -5.39 -5.35 10.11
CA GLY A 82 -5.37 -5.44 11.56
C GLY A 82 -4.07 -4.94 12.17
N ARG A 83 -2.94 -5.23 11.50
CA ARG A 83 -1.62 -4.82 11.95
C ARG A 83 -1.33 -3.35 11.63
N LEU A 84 -2.03 -2.80 10.64
CA LEU A 84 -1.83 -1.42 10.16
C LEU A 84 -2.84 -0.44 10.75
N ARG A 85 -3.66 -0.89 11.67
CA ARG A 85 -4.68 -0.04 12.31
C ARG A 85 -4.04 1.21 12.90
N GLY A 86 -4.65 2.36 12.63
CA GLY A 86 -4.14 3.64 13.11
C GLY A 86 -3.03 4.22 12.25
N LYS A 87 -2.76 3.65 11.08
CA LYS A 87 -1.71 4.13 10.20
C LYS A 87 -2.24 4.52 8.83
N ASP A 88 -1.69 5.61 8.31
CA ASP A 88 -1.81 5.97 6.90
C ASP A 88 -0.54 5.50 6.21
N VAL A 89 -0.70 4.72 5.15
CA VAL A 89 0.42 4.15 4.40
C VAL A 89 0.31 4.58 2.94
N VAL A 90 1.42 5.02 2.36
CA VAL A 90 1.52 5.27 0.93
C VAL A 90 2.52 4.29 0.34
N VAL A 91 2.13 3.65 -0.75
CA VAL A 91 3.01 2.79 -1.53
C VAL A 91 3.24 3.45 -2.87
N PHE A 92 4.49 3.80 -3.13
CA PHE A 92 4.94 4.38 -4.38
C PHE A 92 5.63 3.29 -5.20
N VAL A 93 5.20 3.11 -6.46
CA VAL A 93 5.78 2.11 -7.36
C VAL A 93 6.84 2.80 -8.22
N LYS A 94 8.10 2.41 -8.02
CA LYS A 94 9.25 3.05 -8.65
C LYS A 94 9.48 2.59 -10.08
N LYS A 95 9.21 1.30 -10.36
CA LYS A 95 9.42 0.74 -11.69
C LYS A 95 8.55 -0.49 -11.88
N GLN A 96 8.50 -0.93 -13.13
CA GLN A 96 7.67 -2.07 -13.52
C GLN A 96 8.08 -3.34 -12.77
N VAL A 97 7.07 -4.08 -12.31
CA VAL A 97 7.21 -5.32 -11.56
C VAL A 97 6.55 -6.43 -12.36
N ASP A 98 7.24 -7.54 -12.53
CA ASP A 98 6.64 -8.74 -13.09
C ASP A 98 5.98 -9.51 -11.93
N VAL A 99 4.66 -9.48 -11.87
CA VAL A 99 3.91 -10.08 -10.76
C VAL A 99 4.10 -11.60 -10.66
N LYS A 100 4.55 -12.24 -11.75
CA LYS A 100 4.79 -13.69 -11.75
C LYS A 100 6.21 -14.04 -11.33
N GLN A 101 7.18 -13.30 -11.84
CA GLN A 101 8.60 -13.63 -11.65
C GLN A 101 9.20 -12.99 -10.40
N ASP A 102 8.75 -11.80 -10.04
CA ASP A 102 9.39 -11.02 -8.98
C ASP A 102 8.91 -11.37 -7.57
N LYS A 103 8.06 -12.38 -7.42
CA LYS A 103 7.55 -12.85 -6.11
C LYS A 103 7.01 -11.71 -5.28
N ILE A 104 6.15 -10.93 -5.90
CA ILE A 104 5.67 -9.66 -5.36
C ILE A 104 5.02 -9.79 -3.98
N GLY A 105 4.33 -10.91 -3.72
CA GLY A 105 3.71 -11.13 -2.42
C GLY A 105 4.72 -11.13 -1.28
N GLN A 106 5.87 -11.77 -1.48
CA GLN A 106 6.95 -11.80 -0.50
C GLN A 106 7.57 -10.43 -0.31
N ILE A 107 7.78 -9.71 -1.42
CA ILE A 107 8.34 -8.36 -1.39
C ILE A 107 7.44 -7.43 -0.59
N LEU A 108 6.13 -7.47 -0.86
CA LEU A 108 5.18 -6.62 -0.14
C LEU A 108 5.14 -6.97 1.36
N THR A 109 5.15 -8.26 1.68
CA THR A 109 5.14 -8.69 3.09
C THR A 109 6.35 -8.14 3.84
N LYS A 110 7.52 -8.17 3.25
CA LYS A 110 8.72 -7.60 3.86
C LYS A 110 8.55 -6.12 4.16
N HIS A 111 7.97 -5.37 3.21
CA HIS A 111 7.74 -3.94 3.40
C HIS A 111 6.71 -3.67 4.50
N TRP A 112 5.60 -4.44 4.54
CA TRP A 112 4.63 -4.28 5.63
C TRP A 112 5.30 -4.51 6.99
N ASP A 113 6.11 -5.55 7.12
CA ASP A 113 6.80 -5.85 8.36
C ASP A 113 7.72 -4.70 8.78
N GLN A 114 8.42 -4.10 7.83
CA GLN A 114 9.34 -3.00 8.11
C GLN A 114 8.63 -1.74 8.62
N ILE A 115 7.47 -1.40 8.06
CA ILE A 115 6.76 -0.19 8.45
C ILE A 115 5.90 -0.36 9.69
N ILE A 116 5.63 -1.61 10.10
CA ILE A 116 4.84 -1.91 11.30
C ILE A 116 5.71 -1.84 12.57
N THR A 117 6.97 -2.20 12.47
CA THR A 117 7.89 -2.21 13.64
C THR A 117 8.28 -0.80 14.15
#